data_d75a1b612634b4668ee15b95df72e205
#
_entry.id   d75a1b612634b4668ee15b95df72e205
#
_cell.length_a   1.000
_cell.length_b   1.000
_cell.length_c   1.000
_cell.angle_alpha   90.00
_cell.angle_beta   90.00
_cell.angle_gamma   90.00
#
_symmetry.space_group_name_H-M   'P 1'
#
loop_
_entity.id
_entity.type
_entity.pdbx_description
1 polymer ?
#
loop_
_entity_poly.entity_id
_entity_poly.type
_entity_poly.pdbx_seq_one_letter_code
_entity_poly.pdbx_strand_id
1 'polypeptide(L)'
;MGVGDSELADSWALYQRLREQTPLVQCITNYVAMNMTANVLLAAGASPAMVHSEAESGEFAALASALSINMGTPSPQWAAGMRTAIAGARGAGVPWVLDPVAHAATAYRRGLVAELLALQPAAIRGNASEIIALAGAAGQGRGMDSGDSVDSAAEAARQLARTQGCVVLVTGETDLATDGQRSLRIVGGSHLMPQVTAMGCALSALLAGFVAIARDQPLAAAVAAAQVFAAAGQRAQEQAAGPGSFLPAFLDALYLLQPADLARCPATAS
;
A
#
# COMPACT_ATOMS: atom_id res chain seq x y z
N MET A 1 -24.01 -25.35 -5.09
CA MET A 1 -23.04 -25.05 -6.15
C MET A 1 -22.04 -24.10 -5.52
N GLY A 2 -20.87 -24.62 -5.16
CA GLY A 2 -19.83 -23.82 -4.52
C GLY A 2 -19.34 -22.75 -5.49
N VAL A 3 -19.20 -21.52 -4.99
CA VAL A 3 -18.46 -20.46 -5.68
C VAL A 3 -17.01 -20.98 -5.72
N GLY A 4 -16.54 -21.29 -6.94
CA GLY A 4 -15.20 -21.83 -7.13
C GLY A 4 -14.17 -20.88 -6.54
N ASP A 5 -13.17 -21.45 -5.83
CA ASP A 5 -11.92 -20.78 -5.49
C ASP A 5 -11.30 -20.28 -6.80
N SER A 6 -11.58 -19.03 -7.17
CA SER A 6 -10.85 -18.40 -8.25
C SER A 6 -9.41 -18.26 -7.79
N GLU A 7 -8.52 -19.04 -8.40
CA GLU A 7 -7.09 -18.99 -8.17
C GLU A 7 -6.61 -17.53 -8.28
N LEU A 8 -5.90 -17.05 -7.25
CA LEU A 8 -5.35 -15.69 -7.28
C LEU A 8 -4.33 -15.60 -8.43
N ALA A 9 -4.32 -14.48 -9.14
CA ALA A 9 -3.32 -14.25 -10.17
C ALA A 9 -1.91 -14.35 -9.58
N ASP A 10 -1.01 -14.99 -10.33
CA ASP A 10 0.38 -15.16 -9.94
C ASP A 10 1.09 -13.80 -9.80
N SER A 11 1.78 -13.60 -8.68
CA SER A 11 2.45 -12.32 -8.37
C SER A 11 3.54 -11.96 -9.36
N TRP A 12 4.24 -12.95 -9.93
CA TRP A 12 5.23 -12.69 -10.96
C TRP A 12 4.57 -12.21 -12.27
N ALA A 13 3.49 -12.84 -12.68
CA ALA A 13 2.73 -12.42 -13.86
C ALA A 13 2.18 -11.00 -13.68
N LEU A 14 1.69 -10.66 -12.47
CA LEU A 14 1.27 -9.29 -12.16
C LEU A 14 2.45 -8.31 -12.18
N TYR A 15 3.62 -8.70 -11.69
CA TYR A 15 4.80 -7.84 -11.74
C TYR A 15 5.28 -7.59 -13.17
N GLN A 16 5.28 -8.61 -14.03
CA GLN A 16 5.56 -8.43 -15.47
C GLN A 16 4.56 -7.49 -16.12
N ARG A 17 3.26 -7.68 -15.83
CA ARG A 17 2.18 -6.82 -16.35
C ARG A 17 2.33 -5.36 -15.87
N LEU A 18 2.76 -5.13 -14.62
CA LEU A 18 3.06 -3.79 -14.11
C LEU A 18 4.15 -3.12 -14.96
N ARG A 19 5.23 -3.84 -15.26
CA ARG A 19 6.35 -3.34 -16.07
C ARG A 19 5.97 -3.10 -17.52
N GLU A 20 5.13 -3.95 -18.11
CA GLU A 20 4.64 -3.81 -19.49
C GLU A 20 3.68 -2.62 -19.64
N GLN A 21 2.78 -2.45 -18.69
CA GLN A 21 1.76 -1.39 -18.74
C GLN A 21 2.24 -0.05 -18.21
N THR A 22 3.32 -0.01 -17.44
CA THR A 22 3.90 1.21 -16.84
C THR A 22 2.84 2.18 -16.28
N PRO A 23 1.95 1.73 -15.34
CA PRO A 23 0.82 2.53 -14.90
C PRO A 23 1.27 3.86 -14.29
N LEU A 24 0.59 4.95 -14.66
CA LEU A 24 0.80 6.26 -14.08
C LEU A 24 0.16 6.32 -12.69
N VAL A 25 0.97 6.46 -11.65
CA VAL A 25 0.51 6.57 -10.26
C VAL A 25 0.68 8.00 -9.78
N GLN A 26 -0.43 8.71 -9.59
CA GLN A 26 -0.39 9.99 -8.89
C GLN A 26 -0.19 9.74 -7.40
N CYS A 27 0.79 10.41 -6.81
CA CYS A 27 1.14 10.29 -5.40
C CYS A 27 0.93 11.61 -4.69
N ILE A 28 -0.06 11.69 -3.80
CA ILE A 28 -0.14 12.71 -2.77
C ILE A 28 0.41 12.08 -1.50
N THR A 29 1.74 12.13 -1.36
CA THR A 29 2.47 11.52 -0.25
C THR A 29 3.02 12.59 0.69
N ASN A 30 3.87 12.22 1.63
CA ASN A 30 4.45 13.14 2.61
C ASN A 30 5.86 13.61 2.18
N TYR A 31 6.33 14.71 2.76
CA TYR A 31 7.61 15.33 2.41
C TYR A 31 8.82 14.37 2.51
N VAL A 32 8.79 13.44 3.46
CA VAL A 32 9.89 12.50 3.71
C VAL A 32 9.90 11.38 2.66
N ALA A 33 8.73 11.05 2.09
CA ALA A 33 8.54 9.89 1.23
C ALA A 33 8.63 10.18 -0.26
N MET A 34 8.54 11.43 -0.71
CA MET A 34 8.42 11.78 -2.13
C MET A 34 9.49 11.15 -3.01
N ASN A 35 10.76 11.35 -2.66
CA ASN A 35 11.89 10.83 -3.45
C ASN A 35 11.91 9.30 -3.44
N MET A 36 11.77 8.70 -2.26
CA MET A 36 11.76 7.25 -2.10
C MET A 36 10.62 6.60 -2.89
N THR A 37 9.41 7.14 -2.78
CA THR A 37 8.23 6.65 -3.48
C THR A 37 8.41 6.71 -5.00
N ALA A 38 8.94 7.82 -5.52
CA ALA A 38 9.20 7.98 -6.94
C ALA A 38 10.21 6.93 -7.45
N ASN A 39 11.33 6.76 -6.74
CA ASN A 39 12.36 5.81 -7.13
C ASN A 39 11.88 4.35 -7.06
N VAL A 40 11.08 3.99 -6.05
CA VAL A 40 10.49 2.65 -5.93
C VAL A 40 9.55 2.35 -7.09
N LEU A 41 8.67 3.30 -7.44
CA LEU A 41 7.78 3.12 -8.60
C LEU A 41 8.56 2.98 -9.91
N LEU A 42 9.57 3.82 -10.14
CA LEU A 42 10.42 3.74 -11.33
C LEU A 42 11.18 2.41 -11.38
N ALA A 43 11.81 1.99 -10.29
CA ALA A 43 12.55 0.73 -10.23
C ALA A 43 11.63 -0.48 -10.44
N ALA A 44 10.40 -0.43 -9.96
CA ALA A 44 9.40 -1.46 -10.18
C ALA A 44 8.80 -1.47 -11.60
N GLY A 45 8.95 -0.38 -12.36
CA GLY A 45 8.44 -0.24 -13.73
C GLY A 45 7.12 0.51 -13.85
N ALA A 46 6.70 1.25 -12.81
CA ALA A 46 5.56 2.17 -12.86
C ALA A 46 6.02 3.62 -13.09
N SER A 47 5.10 4.50 -13.45
CA SER A 47 5.37 5.92 -13.68
C SER A 47 4.84 6.77 -12.51
N PRO A 48 5.68 7.41 -11.68
CA PRO A 48 5.25 8.25 -10.56
C PRO A 48 4.94 9.68 -10.98
N ALA A 49 3.93 10.29 -10.35
CA ALA A 49 3.68 11.72 -10.43
C ALA A 49 3.36 12.31 -9.05
N MET A 50 4.21 13.24 -8.57
CA MET A 50 4.05 13.92 -7.27
C MET A 50 3.19 15.17 -7.40
N VAL A 51 1.92 15.00 -7.79
CA VAL A 51 0.96 16.09 -8.03
C VAL A 51 -0.02 16.19 -6.86
N HIS A 52 0.10 17.23 -6.04
CA HIS A 52 -0.62 17.39 -4.79
C HIS A 52 -1.34 18.73 -4.63
N SER A 53 -1.12 19.67 -5.55
CA SER A 53 -1.78 20.99 -5.51
C SER A 53 -3.28 20.84 -5.76
N GLU A 54 -4.11 21.49 -4.92
CA GLU A 54 -5.56 21.53 -5.10
C GLU A 54 -5.95 22.05 -6.51
N ALA A 55 -5.14 22.95 -7.09
CA ALA A 55 -5.42 23.56 -8.38
C ALA A 55 -5.41 22.58 -9.56
N GLU A 56 -4.68 21.46 -9.45
CA GLU A 56 -4.49 20.53 -10.57
C GLU A 56 -4.72 19.06 -10.21
N SER A 57 -4.70 18.72 -8.90
CA SER A 57 -4.69 17.33 -8.45
C SER A 57 -5.92 16.53 -8.90
N GLY A 58 -7.08 17.17 -9.04
CA GLY A 58 -8.29 16.51 -9.49
C GLY A 58 -8.28 16.17 -10.98
N GLU A 59 -7.85 17.12 -11.80
CA GLU A 59 -7.72 16.90 -13.25
C GLU A 59 -6.66 15.82 -13.52
N PHE A 60 -5.52 15.90 -12.83
CA PHE A 60 -4.44 14.93 -12.96
C PHE A 60 -4.87 13.51 -12.51
N ALA A 61 -5.64 13.42 -11.41
CA ALA A 61 -6.14 12.14 -10.92
C ALA A 61 -7.04 11.43 -11.92
N ALA A 62 -7.82 12.17 -12.71
CA ALA A 62 -8.67 11.61 -13.75
C ALA A 62 -7.86 11.02 -14.93
N LEU A 63 -6.62 11.45 -15.13
CA LEU A 63 -5.70 10.96 -16.17
C LEU A 63 -4.82 9.81 -15.67
N ALA A 64 -4.66 9.66 -14.36
CA ALA A 64 -3.81 8.64 -13.76
C ALA A 64 -4.42 7.23 -13.88
N SER A 65 -3.56 6.20 -13.78
CA SER A 65 -4.00 4.80 -13.70
C SER A 65 -4.46 4.43 -12.29
N ALA A 66 -3.84 5.05 -11.27
CA ALA A 66 -4.21 4.96 -9.86
C ALA A 66 -3.77 6.21 -9.10
N LEU A 67 -4.38 6.42 -7.91
CA LEU A 67 -4.03 7.48 -6.96
C LEU A 67 -3.59 6.86 -5.64
N SER A 68 -2.44 7.31 -5.11
CA SER A 68 -1.93 6.97 -3.77
C SER A 68 -2.04 8.18 -2.85
N ILE A 69 -2.76 8.03 -1.75
CA ILE A 69 -2.95 9.05 -0.70
C ILE A 69 -2.25 8.61 0.58
N ASN A 70 -1.30 9.42 1.06
CA ASN A 70 -0.56 9.17 2.29
C ASN A 70 -0.62 10.39 3.22
N MET A 71 -1.00 10.16 4.47
CA MET A 71 -1.27 11.21 5.46
C MET A 71 -0.05 11.56 6.34
N GLY A 72 1.18 11.25 5.94
CA GLY A 72 2.35 11.37 6.80
C GLY A 72 2.63 12.79 7.33
N THR A 73 2.48 13.81 6.48
CA THR A 73 2.68 15.23 6.84
C THR A 73 1.49 16.07 6.39
N PRO A 74 0.28 15.87 6.97
CA PRO A 74 -0.91 16.55 6.50
C PRO A 74 -0.92 18.04 6.88
N SER A 75 -1.37 18.87 5.95
CA SER A 75 -1.70 20.27 6.17
C SER A 75 -3.07 20.58 5.57
N PRO A 76 -3.71 21.72 5.87
CA PRO A 76 -4.97 22.09 5.23
C PRO A 76 -4.89 22.10 3.71
N GLN A 77 -3.80 22.59 3.12
CA GLN A 77 -3.57 22.61 1.68
C GLN A 77 -3.40 21.21 1.11
N TRP A 78 -2.65 20.35 1.82
CA TRP A 78 -2.47 18.95 1.43
C TRP A 78 -3.80 18.19 1.47
N ALA A 79 -4.59 18.39 2.53
CA ALA A 79 -5.91 17.80 2.66
C ALA A 79 -6.88 18.26 1.56
N ALA A 80 -6.83 19.53 1.17
CA ALA A 80 -7.62 20.05 0.04
C ALA A 80 -7.24 19.35 -1.27
N GLY A 81 -5.93 19.23 -1.56
CA GLY A 81 -5.44 18.48 -2.73
C GLY A 81 -5.85 17.01 -2.73
N MET A 82 -5.82 16.34 -1.56
CA MET A 82 -6.29 14.95 -1.41
C MET A 82 -7.77 14.82 -1.77
N ARG A 83 -8.65 15.70 -1.25
CA ARG A 83 -10.09 15.69 -1.56
C ARG A 83 -10.35 15.88 -3.04
N THR A 84 -9.70 16.87 -3.64
CA THR A 84 -9.85 17.20 -5.07
C THR A 84 -9.36 16.03 -5.94
N ALA A 85 -8.21 15.43 -5.61
CA ALA A 85 -7.69 14.27 -6.33
C ALA A 85 -8.63 13.06 -6.22
N ILE A 86 -9.13 12.74 -5.02
CA ILE A 86 -10.06 11.61 -4.82
C ILE A 86 -11.36 11.86 -5.60
N ALA A 87 -11.88 13.08 -5.60
CA ALA A 87 -13.07 13.41 -6.37
C ALA A 87 -12.84 13.22 -7.88
N GLY A 88 -11.71 13.68 -8.42
CA GLY A 88 -11.32 13.47 -9.82
C GLY A 88 -11.14 11.99 -10.16
N ALA A 89 -10.41 11.25 -9.33
CA ALA A 89 -10.20 9.81 -9.49
C ALA A 89 -11.52 9.04 -9.51
N ARG A 90 -12.41 9.30 -8.55
CA ARG A 90 -13.73 8.65 -8.49
C ARG A 90 -14.61 8.98 -9.69
N GLY A 91 -14.61 10.24 -10.13
CA GLY A 91 -15.37 10.67 -11.31
C GLY A 91 -14.93 9.94 -12.60
N ALA A 92 -13.65 9.59 -12.69
CA ALA A 92 -13.05 8.88 -13.82
C ALA A 92 -12.97 7.34 -13.62
N GLY A 93 -13.43 6.81 -12.48
CA GLY A 93 -13.32 5.37 -12.15
C GLY A 93 -11.88 4.93 -11.89
N VAL A 94 -11.00 5.83 -11.50
CA VAL A 94 -9.61 5.54 -11.15
C VAL A 94 -9.55 5.03 -9.70
N PRO A 95 -8.95 3.85 -9.43
CA PRO A 95 -8.82 3.33 -8.07
C PRO A 95 -7.82 4.16 -7.26
N TRP A 96 -8.04 4.22 -5.94
CA TRP A 96 -7.13 4.89 -5.05
C TRP A 96 -6.82 4.10 -3.78
N VAL A 97 -5.64 4.31 -3.23
CA VAL A 97 -5.10 3.62 -2.05
C VAL A 97 -4.89 4.62 -0.93
N LEU A 98 -5.27 4.24 0.29
CA LEU A 98 -5.08 5.02 1.51
C LEU A 98 -3.94 4.44 2.37
N ASP A 99 -2.99 5.31 2.73
CA ASP A 99 -1.97 5.06 3.77
C ASP A 99 -2.22 6.02 4.95
N PRO A 100 -2.85 5.54 6.04
CA PRO A 100 -3.31 6.38 7.14
C PRO A 100 -2.23 6.68 8.18
N VAL A 101 -1.02 6.98 7.75
CA VAL A 101 0.16 7.16 8.61
C VAL A 101 -0.16 7.97 9.87
N ALA A 102 0.05 7.36 11.04
CA ALA A 102 -0.11 7.99 12.35
C ALA A 102 -1.46 8.71 12.55
N HIS A 103 -2.56 8.20 11.97
CA HIS A 103 -3.86 8.87 11.96
C HIS A 103 -4.45 9.05 13.37
N ALA A 104 -4.13 8.18 14.32
CA ALA A 104 -4.62 8.24 15.69
C ALA A 104 -3.97 9.35 16.53
N ALA A 105 -2.84 9.91 16.10
CA ALA A 105 -1.98 10.78 16.92
C ALA A 105 -2.65 12.10 17.33
N THR A 106 -3.45 12.72 16.48
CA THR A 106 -4.07 14.02 16.75
C THR A 106 -5.54 14.06 16.33
N ALA A 107 -6.32 14.98 16.89
CA ALA A 107 -7.73 15.18 16.50
C ALA A 107 -7.85 15.55 15.00
N TYR A 108 -6.92 16.38 14.48
CA TYR A 108 -6.88 16.75 13.07
C TYR A 108 -6.71 15.52 12.16
N ARG A 109 -5.78 14.63 12.49
CA ARG A 109 -5.52 13.41 11.72
C ARG A 109 -6.70 12.44 11.80
N ARG A 110 -7.30 12.29 12.98
CA ARG A 110 -8.51 11.45 13.16
C ARG A 110 -9.68 11.95 12.32
N GLY A 111 -9.90 13.27 12.30
CA GLY A 111 -10.94 13.88 11.47
C GLY A 111 -10.70 13.67 9.98
N LEU A 112 -9.47 13.92 9.54
CA LEU A 112 -9.09 13.75 8.13
C LEU A 112 -9.23 12.29 7.67
N VAL A 113 -8.73 11.32 8.45
CA VAL A 113 -8.82 9.90 8.04
C VAL A 113 -10.27 9.43 7.98
N ALA A 114 -11.14 9.86 8.91
CA ALA A 114 -12.55 9.50 8.89
C ALA A 114 -13.27 10.04 7.63
N GLU A 115 -12.92 11.25 7.23
CA GLU A 115 -13.41 11.85 5.98
C GLU A 115 -12.93 11.07 4.75
N LEU A 116 -11.63 10.75 4.68
CA LEU A 116 -11.06 10.02 3.55
C LEU A 116 -11.63 8.60 3.45
N LEU A 117 -11.81 7.89 4.56
CA LEU A 117 -12.43 6.56 4.58
C LEU A 117 -13.85 6.55 4.00
N ALA A 118 -14.64 7.61 4.27
CA ALA A 118 -15.98 7.74 3.72
C ALA A 118 -16.00 7.85 2.17
N LEU A 119 -14.85 8.13 1.56
CA LEU A 119 -14.66 8.18 0.11
C LEU A 119 -14.29 6.83 -0.53
N GLN A 120 -14.30 5.75 0.24
CA GLN A 120 -14.18 4.37 -0.21
C GLN A 120 -12.89 4.08 -1.02
N PRO A 121 -11.72 3.94 -0.37
CA PRO A 121 -10.48 3.51 -1.02
C PRO A 121 -10.63 2.09 -1.58
N ALA A 122 -9.97 1.80 -2.70
CA ALA A 122 -9.88 0.45 -3.26
C ALA A 122 -8.98 -0.46 -2.41
N ALA A 123 -7.98 0.12 -1.75
CA ALA A 123 -7.12 -0.57 -0.80
C ALA A 123 -6.66 0.36 0.32
N ILE A 124 -6.40 -0.22 1.49
CA ILE A 124 -5.81 0.45 2.65
C ILE A 124 -4.54 -0.30 3.02
N ARG A 125 -3.43 0.42 3.25
CA ARG A 125 -2.21 -0.17 3.77
C ARG A 125 -1.79 0.54 5.05
N GLY A 126 -1.51 -0.21 6.11
CA GLY A 126 -1.00 0.32 7.38
C GLY A 126 -0.22 -0.75 8.15
N ASN A 127 0.46 -0.35 9.23
CA ASN A 127 0.99 -1.30 10.20
C ASN A 127 -0.12 -1.81 11.14
N ALA A 128 0.19 -2.79 11.99
CA ALA A 128 -0.79 -3.41 12.88
C ALA A 128 -1.53 -2.39 13.74
N SER A 129 -0.82 -1.49 14.42
CA SER A 129 -1.43 -0.48 15.31
C SER A 129 -2.30 0.53 14.55
N GLU A 130 -1.89 0.93 13.35
CA GLU A 130 -2.68 1.81 12.49
C GLU A 130 -3.98 1.15 12.05
N ILE A 131 -3.95 -0.11 11.64
CA ILE A 131 -5.15 -0.84 11.18
C ILE A 131 -6.10 -1.11 12.34
N ILE A 132 -5.61 -1.51 13.52
CA ILE A 132 -6.44 -1.68 14.72
C ILE A 132 -7.13 -0.38 15.11
N ALA A 133 -6.38 0.73 15.16
CA ALA A 133 -6.92 2.04 15.49
C ALA A 133 -7.95 2.52 14.45
N LEU A 134 -7.72 2.22 13.17
CA LEU A 134 -8.61 2.58 12.07
C LEU A 134 -9.93 1.80 12.14
N ALA A 135 -9.87 0.50 12.42
CA ALA A 135 -11.05 -0.34 12.62
C ALA A 135 -11.85 0.11 13.86
N GLY A 136 -11.17 0.54 14.93
CA GLY A 136 -11.80 1.11 16.13
C GLY A 136 -12.51 2.44 15.87
N ALA A 137 -11.93 3.30 15.06
CA ALA A 137 -12.53 4.57 14.65
C ALA A 137 -13.76 4.37 13.74
N ALA A 138 -13.81 3.27 13.00
CA ALA A 138 -14.96 2.87 12.19
C ALA A 138 -16.12 2.24 13.01
N GLY A 139 -16.01 2.19 14.36
CA GLY A 139 -17.12 1.91 15.26
C GLY A 139 -17.13 0.55 15.96
N GLN A 140 -16.06 -0.28 15.88
CA GLN A 140 -16.07 -1.62 16.51
C GLN A 140 -14.67 -2.14 16.94
N GLY A 141 -13.85 -1.35 17.62
CA GLY A 141 -12.55 -1.79 18.13
C GLY A 141 -12.40 -1.63 19.63
N ARG A 142 -11.89 -2.65 20.35
CA ARG A 142 -11.40 -2.56 21.72
C ARG A 142 -10.02 -1.92 21.73
N GLY A 143 -9.73 -1.14 22.79
CA GLY A 143 -8.59 -0.25 22.92
C GLY A 143 -7.21 -0.87 22.61
N MET A 144 -6.29 0.05 22.28
CA MET A 144 -4.89 -0.23 21.92
C MET A 144 -4.08 -0.70 23.13
N ASP A 145 -3.40 -1.85 23.00
CA ASP A 145 -2.24 -2.20 23.81
C ASP A 145 -0.96 -2.04 22.99
N SER A 146 0.08 -1.47 23.58
CA SER A 146 1.40 -1.29 22.99
C SER A 146 2.09 -2.65 22.83
N GLY A 147 2.15 -3.16 21.59
CA GLY A 147 2.73 -4.46 21.25
C GLY A 147 1.96 -5.21 20.17
N ASP A 148 1.08 -4.50 19.43
CA ASP A 148 0.23 -5.09 18.40
C ASP A 148 1.04 -5.76 17.30
N SER A 149 0.86 -7.07 17.17
CA SER A 149 1.39 -7.87 16.06
C SER A 149 0.39 -7.90 14.90
N VAL A 150 0.83 -8.35 13.72
CA VAL A 150 -0.06 -8.57 12.58
C VAL A 150 -1.17 -9.57 12.94
N ASP A 151 -0.90 -10.53 13.83
CA ASP A 151 -1.89 -11.49 14.31
C ASP A 151 -3.02 -10.81 15.09
N SER A 152 -2.69 -9.84 15.96
CA SER A 152 -3.69 -9.06 16.68
C SER A 152 -4.49 -8.14 15.76
N ALA A 153 -3.91 -7.70 14.65
CA ALA A 153 -4.56 -6.86 13.66
C ALA A 153 -5.44 -7.65 12.65
N ALA A 154 -5.29 -8.97 12.57
CA ALA A 154 -5.91 -9.76 11.52
C ALA A 154 -7.45 -9.65 11.49
N GLU A 155 -8.11 -9.73 12.64
CA GLU A 155 -9.58 -9.58 12.68
C GLU A 155 -10.01 -8.13 12.43
N ALA A 156 -9.27 -7.15 12.94
CA ALA A 156 -9.51 -5.74 12.65
C ALA A 156 -9.38 -5.44 11.15
N ALA A 157 -8.38 -6.03 10.49
CA ALA A 157 -8.18 -5.90 9.05
C ALA A 157 -9.33 -6.52 8.24
N ARG A 158 -9.75 -7.75 8.59
CA ARG A 158 -10.91 -8.40 7.93
C ARG A 158 -12.18 -7.58 8.09
N GLN A 159 -12.42 -7.07 9.28
CA GLN A 159 -13.59 -6.24 9.56
C GLN A 159 -13.53 -4.93 8.78
N LEU A 160 -12.39 -4.25 8.76
CA LEU A 160 -12.18 -3.02 8.00
C LEU A 160 -12.40 -3.27 6.50
N ALA A 161 -11.85 -4.36 5.96
CA ALA A 161 -12.02 -4.75 4.57
C ALA A 161 -13.51 -4.97 4.21
N ARG A 162 -14.25 -5.69 5.06
CA ARG A 162 -15.70 -5.91 4.86
C ARG A 162 -16.49 -4.61 4.93
N THR A 163 -16.19 -3.76 5.92
CA THR A 163 -16.94 -2.51 6.14
C THR A 163 -16.69 -1.50 5.03
N GLN A 164 -15.47 -1.43 4.53
CA GLN A 164 -15.08 -0.48 3.47
C GLN A 164 -15.26 -1.06 2.05
N GLY A 165 -15.49 -2.37 1.91
CA GLY A 165 -15.56 -3.04 0.61
C GLY A 165 -14.24 -2.98 -0.16
N CYS A 166 -13.11 -3.05 0.52
CA CYS A 166 -11.77 -2.87 -0.04
C CYS A 166 -10.81 -3.97 0.41
N VAL A 167 -9.59 -3.95 -0.13
CA VAL A 167 -8.50 -4.79 0.38
C VAL A 167 -7.72 -4.05 1.46
N VAL A 168 -7.32 -4.77 2.52
CA VAL A 168 -6.44 -4.26 3.58
C VAL A 168 -5.13 -5.03 3.55
N LEU A 169 -4.01 -4.30 3.46
CA LEU A 169 -2.65 -4.82 3.60
C LEU A 169 -2.07 -4.33 4.93
N VAL A 170 -1.91 -5.25 5.87
CA VAL A 170 -1.25 -5.00 7.16
C VAL A 170 0.22 -5.37 7.03
N THR A 171 1.12 -4.46 7.36
CA THR A 171 2.57 -4.72 7.27
C THR A 171 3.21 -4.90 8.64
N GLY A 172 4.18 -5.84 8.70
CA GLY A 172 4.92 -6.17 9.90
C GLY A 172 6.08 -7.13 9.60
N GLU A 173 6.45 -7.97 10.54
CA GLU A 173 7.45 -9.04 10.33
C GLU A 173 6.94 -10.08 9.33
N THR A 174 5.65 -10.35 9.36
CA THR A 174 4.90 -11.10 8.36
C THR A 174 3.74 -10.23 7.92
N ASP A 175 3.63 -9.92 6.63
CA ASP A 175 2.53 -9.10 6.12
C ASP A 175 1.24 -9.92 6.01
N LEU A 176 0.09 -9.25 6.06
CA LEU A 176 -1.23 -9.86 5.89
C LEU A 176 -2.05 -9.05 4.88
N ALA A 177 -2.49 -9.71 3.80
CA ALA A 177 -3.45 -9.14 2.86
C ALA A 177 -4.82 -9.80 3.04
N THR A 178 -5.91 -9.01 3.06
CA THR A 178 -7.28 -9.54 3.19
C THR A 178 -8.30 -8.72 2.43
N ASP A 179 -9.30 -9.40 1.85
CA ASP A 179 -10.52 -8.80 1.26
C ASP A 179 -11.72 -8.90 2.24
N GLY A 180 -11.47 -9.35 3.48
CA GLY A 180 -12.49 -9.58 4.49
C GLY A 180 -13.08 -10.99 4.47
N GLN A 181 -12.89 -11.76 3.41
CA GLN A 181 -13.28 -13.16 3.27
C GLN A 181 -12.08 -14.08 3.24
N ARG A 182 -11.10 -13.77 2.40
CA ARG A 182 -9.82 -14.47 2.26
C ARG A 182 -8.73 -13.66 2.92
N SER A 183 -7.76 -14.36 3.46
CA SER A 183 -6.57 -13.74 4.05
C SER A 183 -5.34 -14.53 3.66
N LEU A 184 -4.28 -13.82 3.26
CA LEU A 184 -2.98 -14.42 2.92
C LEU A 184 -1.88 -13.75 3.74
N ARG A 185 -0.96 -14.56 4.24
CA ARG A 185 0.26 -14.12 4.91
C ARG A 185 1.41 -14.15 3.94
N ILE A 186 2.21 -13.11 3.94
CA ILE A 186 3.40 -12.99 3.12
C ILE A 186 4.61 -12.93 4.05
N VAL A 187 5.51 -13.90 3.90
CA VAL A 187 6.75 -13.99 4.68
C VAL A 187 7.91 -13.50 3.84
N GLY A 188 8.83 -12.76 4.44
CA GLY A 188 10.02 -12.26 3.75
C GLY A 188 10.40 -10.84 4.17
N GLY A 189 11.20 -10.18 3.34
CA GLY A 189 11.69 -8.83 3.63
C GLY A 189 13.03 -8.83 4.34
N SER A 190 13.32 -7.76 5.06
CA SER A 190 14.59 -7.52 5.72
C SER A 190 14.42 -6.76 7.03
N HIS A 191 15.19 -7.13 8.05
CA HIS A 191 15.29 -6.39 9.31
C HIS A 191 15.85 -4.97 9.13
N LEU A 192 16.47 -4.65 7.98
CA LEU A 192 16.94 -3.32 7.66
C LEU A 192 15.82 -2.39 7.13
N MET A 193 14.70 -2.93 6.66
CA MET A 193 13.59 -2.11 6.14
C MET A 193 13.05 -1.10 7.16
N PRO A 194 12.83 -1.44 8.43
CA PRO A 194 12.41 -0.47 9.44
C PRO A 194 13.46 0.62 9.77
N GLN A 195 14.72 0.42 9.39
CA GLN A 195 15.81 1.37 9.59
C GLN A 195 15.94 2.39 8.44
N VAL A 196 15.14 2.24 7.38
CA VAL A 196 15.09 3.15 6.23
C VAL A 196 13.73 3.83 6.19
N THR A 197 13.73 5.15 6.26
CA THR A 197 12.48 5.92 6.28
C THR A 197 11.67 5.74 4.99
N ALA A 198 10.37 5.89 5.08
CA ALA A 198 9.43 5.90 3.96
C ALA A 198 9.25 4.56 3.19
N MET A 199 9.85 3.45 3.65
CA MET A 199 9.64 2.13 3.02
C MET A 199 8.17 1.78 2.92
N GLY A 200 7.43 1.93 4.02
CA GLY A 200 5.98 1.67 4.01
C GLY A 200 5.19 2.59 3.08
N CYS A 201 5.53 3.89 3.08
CA CYS A 201 4.87 4.86 2.18
C CYS A 201 5.09 4.50 0.69
N ALA A 202 6.29 4.03 0.36
CA ALA A 202 6.62 3.58 -0.99
C ALA A 202 5.87 2.30 -1.37
N LEU A 203 5.71 1.36 -0.42
CA LEU A 203 4.88 0.17 -0.63
C LEU A 203 3.41 0.53 -0.91
N SER A 204 2.86 1.53 -0.23
CA SER A 204 1.49 2.00 -0.48
C SER A 204 1.31 2.53 -1.91
N ALA A 205 2.30 3.23 -2.43
CA ALA A 205 2.28 3.70 -3.82
C ALA A 205 2.49 2.54 -4.83
N LEU A 206 3.34 1.58 -4.51
CA LEU A 206 3.51 0.37 -5.32
C LEU A 206 2.23 -0.46 -5.35
N LEU A 207 1.53 -0.59 -4.22
CA LEU A 207 0.19 -1.20 -4.14
C LEU A 207 -0.80 -0.51 -5.09
N ALA A 208 -0.79 0.83 -5.15
CA ALA A 208 -1.64 1.56 -6.09
C ALA A 208 -1.33 1.19 -7.55
N GLY A 209 -0.05 1.02 -7.91
CA GLY A 209 0.36 0.53 -9.22
C GLY A 209 -0.19 -0.87 -9.53
N PHE A 210 -0.13 -1.80 -8.59
CA PHE A 210 -0.70 -3.14 -8.75
C PHE A 210 -2.23 -3.12 -8.82
N VAL A 211 -2.90 -2.31 -8.01
CA VAL A 211 -4.37 -2.14 -8.07
C VAL A 211 -4.79 -1.56 -9.42
N ALA A 212 -4.00 -0.68 -10.02
CA ALA A 212 -4.28 -0.14 -11.35
C ALA A 212 -4.41 -1.22 -12.42
N ILE A 213 -3.51 -2.22 -12.38
CA ILE A 213 -3.39 -3.25 -13.40
C ILE A 213 -4.21 -4.52 -13.11
N ALA A 214 -4.72 -4.69 -11.90
CA ALA A 214 -5.48 -5.85 -11.44
C ALA A 214 -6.75 -5.43 -10.68
N ARG A 215 -7.55 -4.53 -11.29
CA ARG A 215 -8.75 -3.94 -10.68
C ARG A 215 -9.83 -4.97 -10.31
N ASP A 216 -9.90 -6.05 -11.06
CA ASP A 216 -10.81 -7.19 -10.87
C ASP A 216 -10.32 -8.17 -9.77
N GLN A 217 -9.05 -8.09 -9.38
CA GLN A 217 -8.41 -8.95 -8.38
C GLN A 217 -7.60 -8.15 -7.34
N PRO A 218 -8.23 -7.25 -6.57
CA PRO A 218 -7.51 -6.35 -5.67
C PRO A 218 -6.74 -7.10 -4.55
N LEU A 219 -7.19 -8.28 -4.12
CA LEU A 219 -6.45 -9.11 -3.17
C LEU A 219 -5.16 -9.65 -3.80
N ALA A 220 -5.19 -10.12 -5.05
CA ALA A 220 -3.99 -10.53 -5.76
C ALA A 220 -3.02 -9.35 -5.96
N ALA A 221 -3.53 -8.15 -6.25
CA ALA A 221 -2.73 -6.93 -6.32
C ALA A 221 -1.99 -6.64 -5.01
N ALA A 222 -2.67 -6.78 -3.86
CA ALA A 222 -2.07 -6.55 -2.55
C ALA A 222 -1.01 -7.61 -2.20
N VAL A 223 -1.28 -8.87 -2.50
CA VAL A 223 -0.33 -9.97 -2.32
C VAL A 223 0.91 -9.75 -3.19
N ALA A 224 0.73 -9.42 -4.47
CA ALA A 224 1.84 -9.17 -5.38
C ALA A 224 2.70 -7.98 -4.95
N ALA A 225 2.07 -6.87 -4.51
CA ALA A 225 2.80 -5.71 -3.99
C ALA A 225 3.67 -6.08 -2.78
N ALA A 226 3.10 -6.81 -1.81
CA ALA A 226 3.81 -7.26 -0.61
C ALA A 226 4.95 -8.25 -0.95
N GLN A 227 4.70 -9.26 -1.80
CA GLN A 227 5.72 -10.23 -2.19
C GLN A 227 6.88 -9.60 -2.96
N VAL A 228 6.60 -8.75 -3.93
CA VAL A 228 7.62 -8.02 -4.72
C VAL A 228 8.47 -7.16 -3.78
N PHE A 229 7.84 -6.47 -2.84
CA PHE A 229 8.53 -5.61 -1.89
C PHE A 229 9.37 -6.41 -0.88
N ALA A 230 8.84 -7.52 -0.37
CA ALA A 230 9.55 -8.43 0.53
C ALA A 230 10.74 -9.10 -0.17
N ALA A 231 10.55 -9.60 -1.39
CA ALA A 231 11.62 -10.24 -2.18
C ALA A 231 12.75 -9.26 -2.49
N ALA A 232 12.44 -8.01 -2.86
CA ALA A 232 13.44 -6.97 -3.06
C ALA A 232 14.19 -6.65 -1.75
N GLY A 233 13.47 -6.58 -0.61
CA GLY A 233 14.07 -6.38 0.71
C GLY A 233 15.04 -7.49 1.10
N GLN A 234 14.66 -8.75 0.89
CA GLN A 234 15.49 -9.90 1.20
C GLN A 234 16.75 -9.92 0.32
N ARG A 235 16.61 -9.67 -0.99
CA ARG A 235 17.74 -9.60 -1.91
C ARG A 235 18.68 -8.43 -1.60
N ALA A 236 18.13 -7.27 -1.24
CA ALA A 236 18.92 -6.10 -0.85
C ALA A 236 19.75 -6.35 0.41
N GLN A 237 19.20 -7.08 1.39
CA GLN A 237 19.91 -7.42 2.62
C GLN A 237 21.18 -8.24 2.36
N GLU A 238 21.18 -9.10 1.35
CA GLU A 238 22.33 -9.93 0.98
C GLU A 238 23.53 -9.08 0.48
N GLN A 239 23.28 -7.85 0.03
CA GLN A 239 24.28 -6.95 -0.56
C GLN A 239 24.60 -5.75 0.35
N ALA A 240 23.72 -5.42 1.29
CA ALA A 240 23.82 -4.22 2.09
C ALA A 240 24.67 -4.45 3.36
N ALA A 241 25.61 -3.54 3.62
CA ALA A 241 26.37 -3.52 4.87
C ALA A 241 25.57 -2.87 6.03
N GLY A 242 24.50 -2.14 5.73
CA GLY A 242 23.67 -1.43 6.70
C GLY A 242 22.62 -0.55 6.01
N PRO A 243 21.85 0.28 6.76
CA PRO A 243 20.75 1.09 6.19
C PRO A 243 21.19 2.02 5.06
N GLY A 244 22.41 2.56 5.11
CA GLY A 244 22.93 3.49 4.10
C GLY A 244 23.12 2.86 2.72
N SER A 245 23.56 1.60 2.66
CA SER A 245 23.71 0.84 1.40
C SER A 245 22.47 0.02 1.05
N PHE A 246 21.55 -0.16 2.01
CA PHE A 246 20.33 -0.94 1.78
C PHE A 246 19.40 -0.31 0.73
N LEU A 247 19.20 1.01 0.78
CA LEU A 247 18.27 1.66 -0.14
C LEU A 247 18.71 1.55 -1.61
N PRO A 248 19.95 1.85 -2.02
CA PRO A 248 20.41 1.59 -3.38
C PRO A 248 20.26 0.11 -3.77
N ALA A 249 20.67 -0.82 -2.89
CA ALA A 249 20.54 -2.25 -3.15
C ALA A 249 19.07 -2.68 -3.29
N PHE A 250 18.15 -2.05 -2.57
CA PHE A 250 16.71 -2.32 -2.66
C PHE A 250 16.14 -1.87 -4.01
N LEU A 251 16.53 -0.71 -4.50
CA LEU A 251 16.10 -0.21 -5.82
C LEU A 251 16.65 -1.09 -6.94
N ASP A 252 17.92 -1.47 -6.86
CA ASP A 252 18.54 -2.40 -7.80
C ASP A 252 17.85 -3.78 -7.75
N ALA A 253 17.54 -4.27 -6.54
CA ALA A 253 16.82 -5.52 -6.36
C ALA A 253 15.43 -5.48 -7.01
N LEU A 254 14.65 -4.41 -6.80
CA LEU A 254 13.35 -4.24 -7.48
C LEU A 254 13.49 -4.32 -8.99
N TYR A 255 14.46 -3.60 -9.55
CA TYR A 255 14.68 -3.58 -11.00
C TYR A 255 15.09 -4.95 -11.56
N LEU A 256 15.89 -5.71 -10.81
CA LEU A 256 16.48 -6.99 -11.21
C LEU A 256 15.75 -8.24 -10.70
N LEU A 257 14.55 -8.09 -10.09
CA LEU A 257 13.80 -9.23 -9.56
C LEU A 257 13.55 -10.32 -10.61
N GLN A 258 13.62 -11.57 -10.13
CA GLN A 258 13.35 -12.77 -10.92
C GLN A 258 12.25 -13.61 -10.23
N PRO A 259 11.60 -14.56 -10.94
CA PRO A 259 10.60 -15.44 -10.33
C PRO A 259 11.10 -16.18 -9.09
N ALA A 260 12.37 -16.61 -9.11
CA ALA A 260 12.99 -17.32 -8.00
C ALA A 260 13.10 -16.47 -6.72
N ASP A 261 13.19 -15.14 -6.84
CA ASP A 261 13.22 -14.23 -5.68
C ASP A 261 11.84 -14.20 -4.98
N LEU A 262 10.75 -14.17 -5.76
CA LEU A 262 9.39 -14.20 -5.21
C LEU A 262 9.07 -15.55 -4.54
N ALA A 263 9.58 -16.65 -5.09
CA ALA A 263 9.39 -17.99 -4.51
C ALA A 263 9.99 -18.13 -3.10
N ARG A 264 10.95 -17.27 -2.74
CA ARG A 264 11.54 -17.19 -1.38
C ARG A 264 10.66 -16.45 -0.38
N CYS A 265 9.65 -15.74 -0.87
CA CYS A 265 8.70 -14.96 -0.07
C CYS A 265 7.28 -15.50 -0.29
N PRO A 266 6.96 -16.72 0.19
CA PRO A 266 5.68 -17.34 -0.11
C PRO A 266 4.51 -16.58 0.49
N ALA A 267 3.38 -16.60 -0.24
CA ALA A 267 2.08 -16.21 0.27
C ALA A 267 1.29 -17.48 0.62
N THR A 268 0.79 -17.57 1.85
CA THR A 268 0.04 -18.71 2.36
C THR A 268 -1.32 -18.30 2.91
N ALA A 269 -2.35 -19.13 2.73
CA ALA A 269 -3.65 -18.88 3.32
C ALA A 269 -3.55 -18.80 4.86
N SER A 270 -4.31 -17.86 5.46
CA SER A 270 -4.31 -17.58 6.89
C SER A 270 -5.65 -17.93 7.54
#